data_690c02bcc7396f22fd17365c3b264b5e
#
_entry.id   690c02bcc7396f22fd17365c3b264b5e
#
_cell.length_a   1.000
_cell.length_b   1.000
_cell.length_c   1.000
_cell.angle_alpha   90.00
_cell.angle_beta   90.00
_cell.angle_gamma   90.00
#
_symmetry.space_group_name_H-M   'P 1'
#
loop_
_entity.id
_entity.type
_entity.pdbx_description
1 polymer ?
#
loop_
_entity_poly.entity_id
_entity_poly.type
_entity_poly.pdbx_seq_one_letter_code
_entity_poly.pdbx_strand_id
1 'polypeptide(L)'
;METISNEALAAARAKLDAAESRRENTLLFHIANGVNIESRTVQIDDGVVIAPGATILAGTILRGKTVIGAGCVIGPNTLIEDSTVDEGTTVNASQVYGSHLGPHNNIGPFTHVRVNTVTDYGVHLGAYVETKNSNFARGNTVSHLTYIGDSDVGKYCNF
;
A
#
# COMPACT_ATOMS: atom_id res chain seq x y z
N MET A 1 29.74 -26.43 -9.59
CA MET A 1 28.25 -26.25 -9.50
C MET A 1 27.72 -27.55 -8.88
N GLU A 2 27.26 -27.51 -7.62
CA GLU A 2 26.62 -28.69 -7.02
C GLU A 2 25.33 -29.02 -7.76
N THR A 3 25.15 -30.29 -8.13
CA THR A 3 23.96 -30.77 -8.79
C THR A 3 22.84 -30.95 -7.75
N ILE A 4 21.75 -30.22 -7.92
CA ILE A 4 20.56 -30.35 -7.08
C ILE A 4 19.91 -31.71 -7.38
N SER A 5 19.54 -32.49 -6.34
CA SER A 5 18.86 -33.75 -6.50
C SER A 5 17.44 -33.59 -7.07
N ASN A 6 16.95 -34.57 -7.81
CA ASN A 6 15.59 -34.56 -8.35
C ASN A 6 14.52 -34.46 -7.25
N GLU A 7 14.79 -35.06 -6.08
CA GLU A 7 13.90 -34.99 -4.90
C GLU A 7 13.82 -33.58 -4.32
N ALA A 8 14.97 -32.90 -4.19
CA ALA A 8 15.03 -31.52 -3.74
C ALA A 8 14.31 -30.59 -4.71
N LEU A 9 14.44 -30.82 -6.02
CA LEU A 9 13.77 -30.03 -7.06
C LEU A 9 12.25 -30.23 -7.03
N ALA A 10 11.78 -31.46 -6.84
CA ALA A 10 10.35 -31.79 -6.70
C ALA A 10 9.74 -31.11 -5.45
N ALA A 11 10.44 -31.16 -4.30
CA ALA A 11 10.02 -30.50 -3.08
C ALA A 11 9.98 -28.96 -3.23
N ALA A 12 10.92 -28.37 -3.95
CA ALA A 12 10.93 -26.94 -4.24
C ALA A 12 9.74 -26.51 -5.13
N ARG A 13 9.42 -27.30 -6.15
CA ARG A 13 8.22 -27.09 -6.99
C ARG A 13 6.94 -27.13 -6.18
N ALA A 14 6.74 -28.17 -5.34
CA ALA A 14 5.57 -28.29 -4.50
C ALA A 14 5.37 -27.09 -3.55
N LYS A 15 6.47 -26.52 -3.02
CA LYS A 15 6.41 -25.29 -2.21
C LYS A 15 5.96 -24.09 -3.02
N LEU A 16 6.47 -23.94 -4.24
CA LEU A 16 6.11 -22.83 -5.12
C LEU A 16 4.63 -22.92 -5.53
N ASP A 17 4.17 -24.09 -5.96
CA ASP A 17 2.78 -24.34 -6.35
C ASP A 17 1.81 -24.05 -5.18
N ALA A 18 2.17 -24.47 -3.96
CA ALA A 18 1.38 -24.20 -2.77
C ALA A 18 1.33 -22.69 -2.42
N ALA A 19 2.42 -21.96 -2.64
CA ALA A 19 2.46 -20.51 -2.42
C ALA A 19 1.61 -19.77 -3.48
N GLU A 20 1.66 -20.17 -4.73
CA GLU A 20 0.85 -19.61 -5.81
C GLU A 20 -0.64 -19.86 -5.58
N SER A 21 -1.01 -21.08 -5.19
CA SER A 21 -2.40 -21.43 -4.86
C SER A 21 -2.95 -20.60 -3.70
N ARG A 22 -2.17 -20.41 -2.64
CA ARG A 22 -2.58 -19.54 -1.52
C ARG A 22 -2.80 -18.10 -1.98
N ARG A 23 -1.86 -17.54 -2.74
CA ARG A 23 -1.99 -16.18 -3.29
C ARG A 23 -3.25 -16.04 -4.14
N GLU A 24 -3.50 -16.98 -5.05
CA GLU A 24 -4.70 -16.96 -5.89
C GLU A 24 -5.98 -17.01 -5.05
N ASN A 25 -6.04 -17.86 -4.04
CA ASN A 25 -7.21 -17.95 -3.13
C ASN A 25 -7.44 -16.62 -2.39
N THR A 26 -6.39 -15.95 -1.93
CA THR A 26 -6.49 -14.62 -1.28
C THR A 26 -7.04 -13.59 -2.24
N LEU A 27 -6.57 -13.53 -3.49
CA LEU A 27 -7.11 -12.62 -4.51
C LEU A 27 -8.60 -12.91 -4.77
N LEU A 28 -8.97 -14.17 -4.98
CA LEU A 28 -10.35 -14.58 -5.21
C LEU A 28 -11.27 -14.23 -4.04
N PHE A 29 -10.80 -14.38 -2.80
CA PHE A 29 -11.53 -13.96 -1.60
C PHE A 29 -11.86 -12.46 -1.64
N HIS A 30 -10.89 -11.61 -1.91
CA HIS A 30 -11.11 -10.16 -1.97
C HIS A 30 -12.00 -9.77 -3.16
N ILE A 31 -11.82 -10.38 -4.33
CA ILE A 31 -12.67 -10.14 -5.50
C ILE A 31 -14.14 -10.53 -5.20
N ALA A 32 -14.35 -11.69 -4.58
CA ALA A 32 -15.70 -12.14 -4.18
C ALA A 32 -16.36 -11.21 -3.15
N ASN A 33 -15.55 -10.47 -2.36
CA ASN A 33 -16.02 -9.45 -1.42
C ASN A 33 -16.12 -8.04 -2.03
N GLY A 34 -16.07 -7.90 -3.36
CA GLY A 34 -16.34 -6.63 -4.05
C GLY A 34 -15.12 -5.72 -4.21
N VAL A 35 -13.91 -6.24 -4.07
CA VAL A 35 -12.67 -5.51 -4.37
C VAL A 35 -12.32 -5.68 -5.84
N ASN A 36 -11.96 -4.58 -6.52
CA ASN A 36 -11.48 -4.60 -7.90
C ASN A 36 -9.98 -4.89 -7.90
N ILE A 37 -9.56 -6.06 -8.37
CA ILE A 37 -8.14 -6.43 -8.51
C ILE A 37 -7.81 -6.59 -9.99
N GLU A 38 -6.90 -5.75 -10.51
CA GLU A 38 -6.60 -5.71 -11.95
C GLU A 38 -5.70 -6.86 -12.43
N SER A 39 -4.84 -7.41 -11.55
CA SER A 39 -3.77 -8.30 -11.99
C SER A 39 -3.43 -9.36 -10.97
N ARG A 40 -3.04 -10.54 -11.47
CA ARG A 40 -2.46 -11.63 -10.66
C ARG A 40 -1.09 -11.27 -10.07
N THR A 41 -0.48 -10.15 -10.45
CA THR A 41 0.78 -9.66 -9.86
C THR A 41 0.59 -8.97 -8.51
N VAL A 42 -0.66 -8.73 -8.10
CA VAL A 42 -1.00 -8.22 -6.77
C VAL A 42 -0.67 -9.28 -5.71
N GLN A 43 -0.07 -8.85 -4.60
CA GLN A 43 0.24 -9.68 -3.44
C GLN A 43 -0.45 -9.12 -2.20
N ILE A 44 -1.16 -9.96 -1.47
CA ILE A 44 -1.93 -9.57 -0.29
C ILE A 44 -1.67 -10.60 0.81
N ASP A 45 -1.19 -10.15 1.97
CA ASP A 45 -1.02 -11.00 3.15
C ASP A 45 -2.38 -11.33 3.80
N ASP A 46 -2.46 -12.46 4.50
CA ASP A 46 -3.71 -12.95 5.13
C ASP A 46 -4.30 -11.99 6.18
N GLY A 47 -3.48 -11.10 6.76
CA GLY A 47 -3.90 -10.12 7.78
C GLY A 47 -4.49 -8.82 7.21
N VAL A 48 -4.48 -8.65 5.89
CA VAL A 48 -4.93 -7.43 5.22
C VAL A 48 -6.45 -7.39 5.08
N VAL A 49 -7.05 -6.24 5.37
CA VAL A 49 -8.48 -5.99 5.20
C VAL A 49 -8.70 -4.94 4.12
N ILE A 50 -9.53 -5.25 3.14
CA ILE A 50 -9.85 -4.33 2.03
C ILE A 50 -11.37 -4.17 1.94
N ALA A 51 -11.84 -2.94 1.98
CA ALA A 51 -13.27 -2.65 1.87
C ALA A 51 -13.78 -2.86 0.43
N PRO A 52 -15.04 -3.26 0.25
CA PRO A 52 -15.68 -3.31 -1.06
C PRO A 52 -15.58 -1.98 -1.81
N GLY A 53 -15.41 -2.04 -3.14
CA GLY A 53 -15.28 -0.86 -4.00
C GLY A 53 -13.86 -0.26 -4.06
N ALA A 54 -12.90 -0.77 -3.29
CA ALA A 54 -11.50 -0.41 -3.49
C ALA A 54 -10.95 -1.05 -4.77
N THR A 55 -9.97 -0.40 -5.39
CA THR A 55 -9.29 -0.86 -6.61
C THR A 55 -7.79 -1.05 -6.32
N ILE A 56 -7.28 -2.25 -6.61
CA ILE A 56 -5.88 -2.62 -6.42
C ILE A 56 -5.25 -2.91 -7.78
N LEU A 57 -4.30 -2.06 -8.15
CA LEU A 57 -3.64 -2.09 -9.46
C LEU A 57 -2.43 -3.04 -9.48
N ALA A 58 -1.96 -3.36 -10.68
CA ALA A 58 -0.87 -4.30 -10.91
C ALA A 58 0.41 -3.97 -10.11
N GLY A 59 1.10 -5.01 -9.63
CA GLY A 59 2.37 -4.89 -8.90
C GLY A 59 2.23 -4.35 -7.47
N THR A 60 1.01 -4.16 -6.97
CA THR A 60 0.77 -3.74 -5.58
C THR A 60 1.03 -4.87 -4.60
N ILE A 61 1.66 -4.54 -3.48
CA ILE A 61 1.97 -5.45 -2.38
C ILE A 61 1.37 -4.88 -1.09
N LEU A 62 0.44 -5.61 -0.48
CA LEU A 62 -0.18 -5.24 0.80
C LEU A 62 0.22 -6.24 1.87
N ARG A 63 0.82 -5.77 2.97
CA ARG A 63 1.41 -6.60 4.01
C ARG A 63 0.88 -6.32 5.41
N GLY A 64 1.12 -7.32 6.27
CA GLY A 64 0.89 -7.21 7.71
C GLY A 64 -0.58 -6.96 8.06
N LYS A 65 -0.84 -5.97 8.90
CA LYS A 65 -2.20 -5.59 9.35
C LYS A 65 -2.74 -4.37 8.60
N THR A 66 -2.44 -4.27 7.31
CA THR A 66 -2.90 -3.16 6.47
C THR A 66 -4.41 -3.16 6.29
N VAL A 67 -5.03 -1.97 6.39
CA VAL A 67 -6.46 -1.75 6.17
C VAL A 67 -6.65 -0.74 5.05
N ILE A 68 -7.43 -1.10 4.03
CA ILE A 68 -7.74 -0.24 2.87
C ILE A 68 -9.24 0.07 2.87
N GLY A 69 -9.59 1.34 2.91
CA GLY A 69 -10.95 1.88 2.89
C GLY A 69 -11.64 1.76 1.54
N ALA A 70 -12.95 2.01 1.54
CA ALA A 70 -13.78 1.97 0.34
C ALA A 70 -13.38 3.06 -0.67
N GLY A 71 -13.47 2.76 -1.96
CA GLY A 71 -13.17 3.74 -3.03
C GLY A 71 -11.69 4.13 -3.13
N CYS A 72 -10.80 3.52 -2.36
CA CYS A 72 -9.36 3.72 -2.53
C CYS A 72 -8.87 3.18 -3.87
N VAL A 73 -7.84 3.82 -4.42
CA VAL A 73 -7.11 3.34 -5.60
C VAL A 73 -5.64 3.15 -5.21
N ILE A 74 -5.21 1.90 -5.14
CA ILE A 74 -3.85 1.54 -4.66
C ILE A 74 -3.04 0.94 -5.81
N GLY A 75 -1.91 1.54 -6.09
CA GLY A 75 -1.03 1.11 -7.16
C GLY A 75 -0.95 2.10 -8.33
N PRO A 76 -0.31 1.68 -9.45
CA PRO A 76 0.47 0.44 -9.57
C PRO A 76 1.77 0.45 -8.76
N ASN A 77 2.43 -0.71 -8.61
CA ASN A 77 3.76 -0.83 -8.00
C ASN A 77 3.89 -0.12 -6.63
N THR A 78 2.90 -0.31 -5.79
CA THR A 78 2.80 0.29 -4.45
C THR A 78 3.02 -0.77 -3.38
N LEU A 79 3.77 -0.44 -2.34
CA LEU A 79 3.92 -1.28 -1.16
C LEU A 79 3.30 -0.57 0.05
N ILE A 80 2.37 -1.24 0.73
CA ILE A 80 1.79 -0.75 1.99
C ILE A 80 1.93 -1.85 3.05
N GLU A 81 2.50 -1.51 4.18
CA GLU A 81 2.72 -2.43 5.30
C GLU A 81 2.26 -1.81 6.63
N ASP A 82 1.51 -2.59 7.43
CA ASP A 82 1.04 -2.21 8.78
C ASP A 82 0.42 -0.81 8.85
N SER A 83 -0.35 -0.43 7.83
CA SER A 83 -0.89 0.92 7.68
C SER A 83 -2.39 0.92 7.43
N THR A 84 -3.03 2.04 7.78
CA THR A 84 -4.44 2.28 7.47
C THR A 84 -4.55 3.35 6.39
N VAL A 85 -5.37 3.09 5.38
CA VAL A 85 -5.68 4.04 4.30
C VAL A 85 -7.20 4.22 4.27
N ASP A 86 -7.66 5.41 4.64
CA ASP A 86 -9.09 5.71 4.71
C ASP A 86 -9.71 5.94 3.31
N GLU A 87 -11.04 6.00 3.28
CA GLU A 87 -11.83 6.00 2.05
C GLU A 87 -11.42 7.06 1.02
N GLY A 88 -11.54 6.72 -0.25
CA GLY A 88 -11.31 7.62 -1.38
C GLY A 88 -9.86 8.07 -1.57
N THR A 89 -8.92 7.50 -0.84
CA THR A 89 -7.50 7.84 -0.94
C THR A 89 -6.84 7.11 -2.11
N THR A 90 -5.97 7.83 -2.82
CA THR A 90 -5.15 7.27 -3.89
C THR A 90 -3.69 7.18 -3.44
N VAL A 91 -3.07 6.00 -3.62
CA VAL A 91 -1.64 5.78 -3.38
C VAL A 91 -1.00 5.20 -4.63
N ASN A 92 -0.19 5.99 -5.31
CA ASN A 92 0.38 5.65 -6.62
C ASN A 92 1.89 5.43 -6.53
N ALA A 93 2.40 4.30 -7.00
CA ALA A 93 3.82 3.95 -7.14
C ALA A 93 4.68 4.38 -5.93
N SER A 94 4.20 4.12 -4.72
CA SER A 94 4.74 4.66 -3.47
C SER A 94 4.93 3.57 -2.42
N GLN A 95 5.62 3.91 -1.33
CA GLN A 95 5.82 3.02 -0.19
C GLN A 95 5.26 3.66 1.08
N VAL A 96 4.47 2.89 1.85
CA VAL A 96 3.82 3.34 3.08
C VAL A 96 4.03 2.31 4.18
N TYR A 97 4.58 2.73 5.31
CA TYR A 97 4.90 1.88 6.44
C TYR A 97 4.35 2.44 7.76
N GLY A 98 3.66 1.61 8.55
CA GLY A 98 3.26 1.90 9.93
C GLY A 98 2.61 3.27 10.11
N SER A 99 1.70 3.65 9.21
CA SER A 99 1.14 5.00 9.10
C SER A 99 -0.37 5.00 8.91
N HIS A 100 -0.99 6.16 9.11
CA HIS A 100 -2.42 6.35 8.87
C HIS A 100 -2.63 7.48 7.86
N LEU A 101 -3.12 7.12 6.69
CA LEU A 101 -3.53 8.04 5.65
C LEU A 101 -5.03 8.30 5.75
N GLY A 102 -5.40 9.53 6.06
CA GLY A 102 -6.79 9.96 6.17
C GLY A 102 -7.55 9.95 4.85
N PRO A 103 -8.84 10.34 4.85
CA PRO A 103 -9.68 10.22 3.67
C PRO A 103 -9.31 11.21 2.57
N HIS A 104 -9.56 10.77 1.31
CA HIS A 104 -9.38 11.58 0.10
C HIS A 104 -7.99 12.19 -0.07
N ASN A 105 -6.97 11.50 0.41
CA ASN A 105 -5.58 11.88 0.19
C ASN A 105 -5.10 11.49 -1.21
N ASN A 106 -4.08 12.18 -1.69
CA ASN A 106 -3.41 11.84 -2.93
C ASN A 106 -1.90 11.69 -2.67
N ILE A 107 -1.42 10.44 -2.70
CA ILE A 107 -0.06 10.06 -2.34
C ILE A 107 0.68 9.54 -3.57
N GLY A 108 1.80 10.14 -3.86
CA GLY A 108 2.65 9.72 -4.96
C GLY A 108 2.62 10.63 -6.20
N PRO A 109 3.31 10.16 -7.26
CA PRO A 109 4.12 8.93 -7.31
C PRO A 109 5.47 9.05 -6.58
N PHE A 110 6.08 7.89 -6.27
CA PHE A 110 7.42 7.80 -5.67
C PHE A 110 7.55 8.49 -4.30
N THR A 111 6.49 8.47 -3.52
CA THR A 111 6.46 8.98 -2.16
C THR A 111 6.88 7.88 -1.18
N HIS A 112 7.65 8.25 -0.16
CA HIS A 112 8.03 7.35 0.93
C HIS A 112 7.41 7.83 2.24
N VAL A 113 6.29 7.23 2.62
CA VAL A 113 5.62 7.48 3.90
C VAL A 113 6.18 6.51 4.94
N ARG A 114 7.04 7.01 5.81
CA ARG A 114 7.66 6.22 6.89
C ARG A 114 6.80 6.22 8.14
N VAL A 115 7.17 5.35 9.06
CA VAL A 115 6.42 5.08 10.30
C VAL A 115 5.96 6.33 11.04
N ASN A 116 4.80 6.21 11.69
CA ASN A 116 4.17 7.25 12.50
C ASN A 116 3.85 8.53 11.72
N THR A 117 3.59 8.43 10.43
CA THR A 117 2.99 9.54 9.66
C THR A 117 1.47 9.43 9.74
N VAL A 118 0.82 10.52 10.11
CA VAL A 118 -0.64 10.64 10.13
C VAL A 118 -1.07 11.80 9.25
N THR A 119 -1.98 11.55 8.33
CA THR A 119 -2.56 12.60 7.49
C THR A 119 -4.05 12.72 7.77
N ASP A 120 -4.58 13.95 7.79
CA ASP A 120 -6.01 14.24 7.85
C ASP A 120 -6.60 14.26 6.42
N TYR A 121 -7.81 14.76 6.26
CA TYR A 121 -8.56 14.82 5.01
C TYR A 121 -7.87 15.65 3.91
N GLY A 122 -7.79 15.11 2.69
CA GLY A 122 -7.41 15.86 1.48
C GLY A 122 -5.94 16.31 1.46
N VAL A 123 -5.05 15.56 2.07
CA VAL A 123 -3.61 15.83 2.03
C VAL A 123 -3.01 15.30 0.72
N HIS A 124 -2.17 16.11 0.09
CA HIS A 124 -1.36 15.71 -1.07
C HIS A 124 0.11 15.59 -0.69
N LEU A 125 0.68 14.40 -0.86
CA LEU A 125 2.13 14.14 -0.76
C LEU A 125 2.61 13.69 -2.13
N GLY A 126 3.25 14.58 -2.86
CA GLY A 126 3.60 14.37 -4.26
C GLY A 126 4.95 13.69 -4.48
N ALA A 127 5.49 13.83 -5.69
CA ALA A 127 6.61 13.04 -6.15
C ALA A 127 7.90 13.25 -5.34
N TYR A 128 8.53 12.14 -4.92
CA TYR A 128 9.79 12.15 -4.15
C TYR A 128 9.68 12.89 -2.81
N VAL A 129 8.48 12.90 -2.24
CA VAL A 129 8.28 13.36 -0.86
C VAL A 129 8.58 12.20 0.10
N GLU A 130 9.32 12.49 1.16
CA GLU A 130 9.54 11.56 2.26
C GLU A 130 8.99 12.15 3.55
N THR A 131 8.25 11.35 4.33
CA THR A 131 7.72 11.75 5.63
C THR A 131 8.05 10.72 6.71
N LYS A 132 8.20 11.17 7.95
CA LYS A 132 8.44 10.31 9.11
C LYS A 132 7.95 11.00 10.38
N ASN A 133 7.25 10.25 11.26
CA ASN A 133 6.88 10.73 12.58
C ASN A 133 6.26 12.15 12.55
N SER A 134 5.30 12.35 11.64
CA SER A 134 4.73 13.68 11.37
C SER A 134 3.23 13.64 11.20
N ASN A 135 2.56 14.70 11.64
CA ASN A 135 1.12 14.87 11.54
C ASN A 135 0.81 15.98 10.54
N PHE A 136 -0.02 15.68 9.56
CA PHE A 136 -0.50 16.65 8.56
C PHE A 136 -1.98 16.91 8.77
N ALA A 137 -2.33 18.12 9.22
CA ALA A 137 -3.72 18.53 9.28
C ALA A 137 -4.32 18.66 7.86
N ARG A 138 -5.65 18.82 7.75
CA ARG A 138 -6.36 18.77 6.48
C ARG A 138 -5.84 19.77 5.42
N GLY A 139 -5.89 19.33 4.16
CA GLY A 139 -5.68 20.16 2.98
C GLY A 139 -4.25 20.61 2.76
N ASN A 140 -3.27 19.93 3.35
CA ASN A 140 -1.87 20.21 3.10
C ASN A 140 -1.44 19.72 1.71
N THR A 141 -0.57 20.47 1.06
CA THR A 141 0.07 20.08 -0.19
C THR A 141 1.59 20.13 -0.03
N VAL A 142 2.23 18.98 -0.24
CA VAL A 142 3.70 18.86 -0.35
C VAL A 142 3.98 18.38 -1.77
N SER A 143 4.38 19.29 -2.65
CA SER A 143 4.34 19.03 -4.10
C SER A 143 5.39 18.02 -4.56
N HIS A 144 6.66 18.20 -4.17
CA HIS A 144 7.73 17.30 -4.60
C HIS A 144 9.06 17.58 -3.88
N LEU A 145 9.98 16.58 -3.94
CA LEU A 145 11.40 16.68 -3.51
C LEU A 145 11.56 17.26 -2.10
N THR A 146 10.72 16.83 -1.16
CA THR A 146 10.67 17.41 0.19
C THR A 146 10.77 16.32 1.24
N TYR A 147 11.55 16.54 2.30
CA TYR A 147 11.52 15.73 3.50
C TYR A 147 10.82 16.49 4.64
N ILE A 148 9.83 15.86 5.28
CA ILE A 148 9.17 16.37 6.49
C ILE A 148 9.23 15.28 7.56
N GLY A 149 9.96 15.56 8.63
CA GLY A 149 10.11 14.63 9.76
C GLY A 149 9.90 15.31 11.10
N ASP A 150 9.39 14.55 12.08
CA ASP A 150 9.21 14.98 13.47
C ASP A 150 8.44 16.31 13.61
N SER A 151 7.36 16.46 12.82
CA SER A 151 6.68 17.74 12.61
C SER A 151 5.17 17.63 12.74
N ASP A 152 4.56 18.70 13.25
CA ASP A 152 3.11 18.94 13.21
C ASP A 152 2.82 20.05 12.19
N VAL A 153 2.21 19.71 11.07
CA VAL A 153 1.90 20.62 9.97
C VAL A 153 0.45 21.11 10.11
N GLY A 154 0.26 22.41 10.25
CA GLY A 154 -1.04 23.06 10.34
C GLY A 154 -1.89 22.87 9.09
N LYS A 155 -3.15 23.36 9.10
CA LYS A 155 -4.06 23.19 7.96
C LYS A 155 -3.64 24.04 6.75
N TYR A 156 -3.86 23.52 5.54
CA TYR A 156 -3.74 24.23 4.26
C TYR A 156 -2.35 24.84 4.01
N CYS A 157 -1.29 24.21 4.53
CA CYS A 157 0.07 24.56 4.18
C CYS A 157 0.43 24.06 2.77
N ASN A 158 1.31 24.78 2.09
CA ASN A 158 1.82 24.41 0.77
C ASN A 158 3.34 24.54 0.76
N PHE A 159 4.03 23.46 0.38
CA PHE A 159 5.49 23.32 0.37
C PHE A 159 6.00 23.04 -1.04
#